data_f7f6f54ee4af926a3fe7e58af30c8dad
#
_entry.id   f7f6f54ee4af926a3fe7e58af30c8dad
#
_cell.length_a   1.000
_cell.length_b   1.000
_cell.length_c   1.000
_cell.angle_alpha   90.00
_cell.angle_beta   90.00
_cell.angle_gamma   90.00
#
_symmetry.space_group_name_H-M   'P 1'
#
loop_
_entity.id
_entity.type
_entity.pdbx_description
1 polymer ?
#
loop_
_entity_poly.entity_id
_entity_poly.type
_entity_poly.pdbx_seq_one_letter_code
_entity_poly.pdbx_strand_id
1 'polypeptide(L)'
;MSSQGDFTLKQKKYRVGAIGHTGAGNFGHGLHTAYQGLDNIDFVSIADPDTDGRNKAVSETGAQASYADYQHMLSQESLDIVSVCPRWTTERLDMVLACLEADCHVYCEKPVALSLSDGDQMVKLAEKKGLKVAVA
;
A
#
# COMPACT_ATOMS: atom_id res chain seq x y z
N MET A 1 -30.63 37.75 -4.33
CA MET A 1 -29.24 37.33 -4.54
C MET A 1 -29.10 35.87 -4.08
N SER A 2 -29.12 34.97 -5.03
CA SER A 2 -28.84 33.59 -4.74
C SER A 2 -27.31 33.44 -4.57
N SER A 3 -26.87 33.18 -3.35
CA SER A 3 -25.54 32.66 -3.15
C SER A 3 -25.49 31.31 -3.85
N GLN A 4 -24.87 31.26 -5.02
CA GLN A 4 -24.47 30.00 -5.58
C GLN A 4 -23.38 29.45 -4.64
N GLY A 5 -23.77 28.55 -3.74
CA GLY A 5 -22.82 27.79 -2.96
C GLY A 5 -21.88 27.12 -3.93
N ASP A 6 -20.60 27.33 -3.73
CA ASP A 6 -19.55 26.70 -4.49
C ASP A 6 -19.61 25.21 -4.17
N PHE A 7 -20.34 24.44 -4.97
CA PHE A 7 -20.33 22.98 -4.92
C PHE A 7 -19.04 22.45 -5.56
N THR A 8 -17.89 22.87 -5.02
CA THR A 8 -16.66 22.14 -5.26
C THR A 8 -16.78 20.82 -4.52
N LEU A 9 -17.11 19.78 -5.26
CA LEU A 9 -16.94 18.41 -4.81
C LEU A 9 -15.46 18.29 -4.41
N LYS A 10 -15.20 18.30 -3.09
CA LYS A 10 -13.86 17.98 -2.61
C LYS A 10 -13.52 16.59 -3.12
N GLN A 11 -12.57 16.51 -4.04
CA GLN A 11 -12.05 15.26 -4.53
C GLN A 11 -11.55 14.45 -3.33
N LYS A 12 -12.02 13.22 -3.19
CA LYS A 12 -11.56 12.32 -2.13
C LYS A 12 -10.05 12.13 -2.27
N LYS A 13 -9.31 12.36 -1.21
CA LYS A 13 -7.90 11.97 -1.13
C LYS A 13 -7.78 10.59 -0.54
N TYR A 14 -7.06 9.73 -1.23
CA TYR A 14 -6.75 8.38 -0.77
C TYR A 14 -5.47 8.39 0.05
N ARG A 15 -5.53 7.82 1.24
CA ARG A 15 -4.38 7.65 2.13
C ARG A 15 -3.62 6.39 1.73
N VAL A 16 -2.37 6.54 1.37
CA VAL A 16 -1.55 5.47 0.81
C VAL A 16 -0.34 5.19 1.68
N GLY A 17 -0.02 3.91 1.84
CA GLY A 17 1.23 3.45 2.42
C GLY A 17 1.91 2.44 1.52
N ALA A 18 3.15 2.11 1.84
CA ALA A 18 3.89 1.08 1.12
C ALA A 18 4.70 0.20 2.08
N ILE A 19 4.77 -1.06 1.74
CA ILE A 19 5.57 -2.06 2.43
C ILE A 19 6.75 -2.42 1.53
N GLY A 20 7.96 -2.23 2.04
CA GLY A 20 9.19 -2.69 1.45
C GLY A 20 9.90 -3.67 2.37
N HIS A 21 10.95 -4.30 1.87
CA HIS A 21 11.83 -5.16 2.67
C HIS A 21 13.22 -5.11 2.06
N THR A 22 14.00 -4.12 2.45
CA THR A 22 15.37 -3.95 1.98
C THR A 22 16.21 -5.18 2.33
N GLY A 23 16.87 -5.75 1.32
CA GLY A 23 17.60 -7.01 1.44
C GLY A 23 16.76 -8.27 1.13
N ALA A 24 15.45 -8.14 1.04
CA ALA A 24 14.52 -9.24 0.72
C ALA A 24 13.50 -8.82 -0.35
N GLY A 25 14.00 -8.33 -1.47
CA GLY A 25 13.19 -7.87 -2.60
C GLY A 25 12.95 -6.36 -2.63
N ASN A 26 13.42 -5.64 -1.65
CA ASN A 26 13.40 -4.17 -1.56
C ASN A 26 12.00 -3.59 -1.79
N PHE A 27 11.90 -2.55 -2.64
CA PHE A 27 10.62 -1.94 -3.04
C PHE A 27 10.20 -2.38 -4.45
N GLY A 28 10.67 -3.54 -4.88
CA GLY A 28 10.32 -4.11 -6.18
C GLY A 28 10.73 -3.20 -7.34
N HIS A 29 9.81 -2.98 -8.26
CA HIS A 29 9.96 -2.05 -9.38
C HIS A 29 9.57 -0.61 -9.03
N GLY A 30 9.70 -0.23 -7.76
CA GLY A 30 9.39 1.12 -7.31
C GLY A 30 7.90 1.39 -7.10
N LEU A 31 7.14 0.40 -6.66
CA LEU A 31 5.69 0.52 -6.47
C LEU A 31 5.29 1.60 -5.45
N HIS A 32 6.21 1.98 -4.56
CA HIS A 32 5.99 3.07 -3.61
C HIS A 32 5.98 4.45 -4.29
N THR A 33 6.62 4.58 -5.45
CA THR A 33 6.68 5.84 -6.19
C THR A 33 5.63 5.96 -7.29
N ALA A 34 4.78 4.95 -7.45
CA ALA A 34 3.76 4.91 -8.50
C ALA A 34 2.70 6.01 -8.39
N TYR A 35 2.57 6.62 -7.22
CA TYR A 35 1.54 7.63 -6.92
C TYR A 35 2.00 9.07 -7.15
N GLN A 36 3.24 9.28 -7.54
CA GLN A 36 3.80 10.61 -7.75
C GLN A 36 3.04 11.36 -8.86
N GLY A 37 2.72 12.63 -8.61
CA GLY A 37 2.00 13.46 -9.55
C GLY A 37 0.47 13.27 -9.56
N LEU A 38 -0.08 12.45 -8.67
CA LEU A 38 -1.51 12.27 -8.52
C LEU A 38 -2.05 13.17 -7.41
N ASP A 39 -2.94 14.11 -7.76
CA ASP A 39 -3.45 15.12 -6.83
C ASP A 39 -4.37 14.56 -5.75
N ASN A 40 -4.96 13.40 -5.98
CA ASN A 40 -5.91 12.75 -5.08
C ASN A 40 -5.25 11.73 -4.12
N ILE A 41 -3.93 11.75 -4.02
CA ILE A 41 -3.16 10.86 -3.15
C ILE A 41 -2.49 11.64 -2.02
N ASP A 42 -2.65 11.12 -0.82
CA ASP A 42 -1.89 11.51 0.36
C ASP A 42 -1.00 10.34 0.76
N PHE A 43 0.31 10.45 0.51
CA PHE A 43 1.25 9.37 0.83
C PHE A 43 1.65 9.46 2.30
N VAL A 44 1.13 8.55 3.11
CA VAL A 44 1.15 8.65 4.58
C VAL A 44 2.35 7.96 5.18
N SER A 45 2.64 6.72 4.79
CA SER A 45 3.57 5.89 5.57
C SER A 45 4.34 4.86 4.76
N ILE A 46 5.53 4.55 5.28
CA ILE A 46 6.42 3.51 4.77
C ILE A 46 6.67 2.49 5.90
N ALA A 47 6.68 1.21 5.56
CA ALA A 47 7.18 0.16 6.44
C ALA A 47 8.33 -0.59 5.75
N ASP A 48 9.44 -0.75 6.45
CA ASP A 48 10.59 -1.53 6.02
C ASP A 48 11.41 -1.85 7.28
N PRO A 49 11.80 -3.11 7.54
CA PRO A 49 12.62 -3.43 8.70
C PRO A 49 14.02 -2.82 8.66
N ASP A 50 14.54 -2.52 7.47
CA ASP A 50 15.84 -1.87 7.31
C ASP A 50 15.74 -0.36 7.47
N THR A 51 16.51 0.21 8.39
CA THR A 51 16.47 1.64 8.71
C THR A 51 16.86 2.52 7.51
N ASP A 52 17.93 2.17 6.82
CA ASP A 52 18.41 2.96 5.69
C ASP A 52 17.46 2.89 4.50
N GLY A 53 16.97 1.70 4.18
CA GLY A 53 15.97 1.50 3.13
C GLY A 53 14.66 2.23 3.44
N ARG A 54 14.24 2.20 4.69
CA ARG A 54 13.05 2.93 5.16
C ARG A 54 13.23 4.44 5.01
N ASN A 55 14.34 4.98 5.46
CA ASN A 55 14.63 6.42 5.36
C ASN A 55 14.71 6.88 3.89
N LYS A 56 15.32 6.08 3.04
CA LYS A 56 15.37 6.36 1.59
C LYS A 56 13.96 6.42 1.00
N ALA A 57 13.12 5.45 1.31
CA ALA A 57 11.75 5.41 0.81
C ALA A 57 10.91 6.59 1.32
N VAL A 58 11.08 7.01 2.56
CA VAL A 58 10.46 8.23 3.09
C VAL A 58 10.88 9.45 2.29
N SER A 59 12.17 9.57 1.98
CA SER A 59 12.71 10.67 1.18
C SER A 59 12.13 10.71 -0.23
N GLU A 60 11.94 9.53 -0.84
CA GLU A 60 11.40 9.40 -2.20
C GLU A 60 9.89 9.68 -2.29
N THR A 61 9.15 9.40 -1.23
CA THR A 61 7.68 9.49 -1.24
C THR A 61 7.11 10.70 -0.51
N GLY A 62 7.89 11.31 0.37
CA GLY A 62 7.40 12.35 1.27
C GLY A 62 6.52 11.81 2.40
N ALA A 63 6.60 10.52 2.70
CA ALA A 63 5.80 9.90 3.76
C ALA A 63 6.00 10.61 5.10
N GLN A 64 4.91 10.81 5.83
CA GLN A 64 4.91 11.53 7.10
C GLN A 64 5.31 10.64 8.28
N ALA A 65 5.12 9.33 8.14
CA ALA A 65 5.41 8.34 9.17
C ALA A 65 6.16 7.15 8.59
N SER A 66 6.94 6.48 9.43
CA SER A 66 7.65 5.26 9.04
C SER A 66 7.64 4.24 10.16
N TYR A 67 7.69 2.97 9.78
CA TYR A 67 7.57 1.83 10.68
C TYR A 67 8.58 0.76 10.30
N ALA A 68 9.14 0.09 11.31
CA ALA A 68 10.00 -1.07 11.07
C ALA A 68 9.18 -2.31 10.69
N ASP A 69 7.94 -2.39 11.17
CA ASP A 69 7.03 -3.52 10.99
C ASP A 69 5.76 -3.06 10.27
N TYR A 70 5.43 -3.72 9.15
CA TYR A 70 4.23 -3.37 8.39
C TYR A 70 2.92 -3.65 9.16
N GLN A 71 2.90 -4.66 10.02
CA GLN A 71 1.71 -4.94 10.84
C GLN A 71 1.46 -3.79 11.83
N HIS A 72 2.51 -3.24 12.40
CA HIS A 72 2.41 -2.06 13.25
C HIS A 72 1.91 -0.84 12.43
N MET A 73 2.44 -0.62 11.24
CA MET A 73 1.95 0.43 10.34
C MET A 73 0.44 0.29 10.09
N LEU A 74 -0.02 -0.90 9.71
CA LEU A 74 -1.43 -1.15 9.42
C LEU A 74 -2.32 -0.95 10.66
N SER A 75 -1.82 -1.21 11.85
CA SER A 75 -2.57 -1.01 13.09
C SER A 75 -2.67 0.46 13.52
N GLN A 76 -1.72 1.29 13.13
CA GLN A 76 -1.64 2.70 13.54
C GLN A 76 -2.22 3.66 12.50
N GLU A 77 -2.16 3.31 11.24
CA GLU A 77 -2.58 4.17 10.14
C GLU A 77 -3.89 3.70 9.53
N SER A 78 -4.78 4.63 9.22
CA SER A 78 -5.98 4.34 8.45
C SER A 78 -5.67 4.57 6.98
N LEU A 79 -5.33 3.51 6.28
CA LEU A 79 -4.92 3.56 4.87
C LEU A 79 -6.04 3.07 3.96
N ASP A 80 -6.14 3.67 2.78
CA ASP A 80 -7.05 3.21 1.72
C ASP A 80 -6.37 2.23 0.77
N ILE A 81 -5.10 2.46 0.48
CA ILE A 81 -4.32 1.68 -0.49
C ILE A 81 -2.93 1.39 0.08
N VAL A 82 -2.45 0.18 -0.09
CA VAL A 82 -1.08 -0.19 0.27
C VAL A 82 -0.39 -0.84 -0.92
N SER A 83 0.81 -0.36 -1.24
CA SER A 83 1.70 -1.04 -2.19
C SER A 83 2.49 -2.11 -1.45
N VAL A 84 2.34 -3.36 -1.86
CA VAL A 84 3.13 -4.49 -1.38
C VAL A 84 4.29 -4.69 -2.36
N CYS A 85 5.45 -4.16 -2.01
CA CYS A 85 6.54 -3.92 -2.95
C CYS A 85 7.61 -5.02 -3.09
N PRO A 86 7.95 -5.83 -2.05
CA PRO A 86 9.09 -6.74 -2.17
C PRO A 86 8.97 -7.72 -3.35
N ARG A 87 10.06 -7.87 -4.10
CA ARG A 87 10.11 -8.85 -5.20
C ARG A 87 10.09 -10.29 -4.71
N TRP A 88 10.65 -10.53 -3.52
CA TRP A 88 10.64 -11.87 -2.94
C TRP A 88 9.23 -12.19 -2.46
N THR A 89 8.80 -13.38 -2.79
CA THR A 89 7.40 -13.78 -2.64
C THR A 89 7.11 -14.49 -1.33
N THR A 90 8.15 -14.77 -0.53
CA THR A 90 8.03 -15.56 0.71
C THR A 90 7.01 -14.98 1.69
N GLU A 91 6.96 -13.66 1.81
CA GLU A 91 6.04 -12.98 2.72
C GLU A 91 4.80 -12.40 2.01
N ARG A 92 4.68 -12.63 0.71
CA ARG A 92 3.67 -11.98 -0.14
C ARG A 92 2.24 -12.25 0.33
N LEU A 93 1.91 -13.50 0.57
CA LEU A 93 0.57 -13.87 1.03
C LEU A 93 0.22 -13.18 2.34
N ASP A 94 1.11 -13.26 3.33
CA ASP A 94 0.88 -12.66 4.65
C ASP A 94 0.71 -11.14 4.55
N MET A 95 1.53 -10.47 3.76
CA MET A 95 1.44 -9.03 3.55
C MET A 95 0.13 -8.61 2.89
N VAL A 96 -0.27 -9.31 1.82
CA VAL A 96 -1.51 -9.01 1.10
C VAL A 96 -2.73 -9.25 1.99
N LEU A 97 -2.78 -10.39 2.69
CA LEU A 97 -3.88 -10.69 3.59
C LEU A 97 -3.98 -9.67 4.74
N ALA A 98 -2.84 -9.28 5.32
CA ALA A 98 -2.82 -8.26 6.38
C ALA A 98 -3.36 -6.92 5.89
N CYS A 99 -3.01 -6.49 4.68
CA CYS A 99 -3.54 -5.27 4.09
C CYS A 99 -5.06 -5.34 3.88
N LEU A 100 -5.55 -6.45 3.32
CA LEU A 100 -6.97 -6.67 3.11
C LEU A 100 -7.74 -6.72 4.45
N GLU A 101 -7.20 -7.38 5.46
CA GLU A 101 -7.81 -7.40 6.80
C GLU A 101 -7.86 -6.01 7.43
N ALA A 102 -6.94 -5.13 7.09
CA ALA A 102 -6.93 -3.74 7.52
C ALA A 102 -7.78 -2.82 6.63
N ASP A 103 -8.64 -3.39 5.80
CA ASP A 103 -9.55 -2.68 4.89
C ASP A 103 -8.85 -1.84 3.80
N CYS A 104 -7.66 -2.27 3.38
CA CYS A 104 -6.89 -1.59 2.34
C CYS A 104 -7.02 -2.31 0.99
N HIS A 105 -7.18 -1.52 -0.08
CA HIS A 105 -6.88 -2.00 -1.42
C HIS A 105 -5.39 -2.26 -1.55
N VAL A 106 -5.00 -3.17 -2.42
CA VAL A 106 -3.60 -3.60 -2.57
C VAL A 106 -3.11 -3.38 -3.99
N TYR A 107 -1.93 -2.77 -4.11
CA TYR A 107 -1.14 -2.75 -5.34
C TYR A 107 0.11 -3.58 -5.10
N CYS A 108 0.24 -4.70 -5.81
CA CYS A 108 1.18 -5.77 -5.45
C CYS A 108 2.19 -6.01 -6.55
N GLU A 109 3.46 -6.24 -6.17
CA GLU A 109 4.51 -6.67 -7.09
C GLU A 109 4.20 -8.05 -7.69
N LYS A 110 4.62 -8.26 -8.92
CA LYS A 110 4.47 -9.55 -9.60
C LYS A 110 5.54 -10.57 -9.12
N PRO A 111 5.28 -11.86 -9.19
CA PRO A 111 3.99 -12.50 -9.37
C PRO A 111 3.09 -12.31 -8.15
N VAL A 112 1.78 -12.28 -8.36
CA VAL A 112 0.84 -12.03 -7.25
C VAL A 112 0.91 -13.10 -6.18
N ALA A 113 1.14 -14.34 -6.58
CA ALA A 113 1.20 -15.49 -5.70
C ALA A 113 2.10 -16.57 -6.26
N LEU A 114 2.62 -17.45 -5.39
CA LEU A 114 3.44 -18.60 -5.77
C LEU A 114 2.62 -19.86 -6.05
N SER A 115 1.38 -19.90 -5.60
CA SER A 115 0.47 -21.03 -5.81
C SER A 115 -0.94 -20.55 -6.09
N LEU A 116 -1.74 -21.41 -6.72
CA LEU A 116 -3.16 -21.14 -6.92
C LEU A 116 -3.89 -20.98 -5.59
N SER A 117 -3.51 -21.79 -4.59
CA SER A 117 -4.09 -21.71 -3.24
C SER A 117 -3.87 -20.33 -2.60
N ASP A 118 -2.67 -19.79 -2.71
CA ASP A 118 -2.36 -18.44 -2.19
C ASP A 118 -3.18 -17.38 -2.91
N GLY A 119 -3.23 -17.46 -4.23
CA GLY A 119 -4.05 -16.55 -5.04
C GLY A 119 -5.54 -16.62 -4.71
N ASP A 120 -6.07 -17.84 -4.50
CA ASP A 120 -7.45 -18.04 -4.10
C ASP A 120 -7.78 -17.41 -2.75
N GLN A 121 -6.88 -17.49 -1.77
CA GLN A 121 -7.05 -16.86 -0.47
C GLN A 121 -7.14 -15.34 -0.60
N MET A 122 -6.28 -14.73 -1.42
CA MET A 122 -6.28 -13.29 -1.67
C MET A 122 -7.60 -12.86 -2.32
N VAL A 123 -8.03 -13.55 -3.37
CA VAL A 123 -9.28 -13.25 -4.10
C VAL A 123 -10.48 -13.37 -3.20
N LYS A 124 -10.60 -14.46 -2.43
CA LYS A 124 -11.72 -14.68 -1.53
C LYS A 124 -11.86 -13.59 -0.49
N LEU A 125 -10.74 -13.17 0.12
CA LEU A 125 -10.77 -12.12 1.13
C LEU A 125 -11.08 -10.76 0.50
N ALA A 126 -10.49 -10.45 -0.65
CA ALA A 126 -10.78 -9.21 -1.36
C ALA A 126 -12.25 -9.10 -1.76
N GLU A 127 -12.83 -10.17 -2.32
CA GLU A 127 -14.25 -10.22 -2.67
C GLU A 127 -15.15 -10.06 -1.44
N LYS A 128 -14.86 -10.80 -0.37
CA LYS A 128 -15.63 -10.73 0.87
C LYS A 128 -15.67 -9.31 1.43
N LYS A 129 -14.60 -8.56 1.32
CA LYS A 129 -14.46 -7.22 1.88
C LYS A 129 -14.75 -6.10 0.87
N GLY A 130 -15.04 -6.43 -0.38
CA GLY A 130 -15.28 -5.45 -1.43
C GLY A 130 -14.02 -4.64 -1.78
N LEU A 131 -12.84 -5.23 -1.66
CA LEU A 131 -11.55 -4.61 -1.90
C LEU A 131 -10.95 -5.06 -3.24
N LYS A 132 -10.01 -4.28 -3.75
CA LYS A 132 -9.34 -4.54 -5.02
C LYS A 132 -7.88 -4.93 -4.79
N VAL A 133 -7.39 -5.88 -5.59
CA VAL A 133 -5.98 -6.23 -5.67
C VAL A 133 -5.56 -6.03 -7.11
N ALA A 134 -4.62 -5.12 -7.33
CA ALA A 134 -4.00 -4.87 -8.63
C ALA A 134 -2.56 -5.40 -8.60
N VAL A 135 -2.09 -5.94 -9.72
CA VAL A 135 -0.76 -6.50 -9.84
C VAL A 135 0.06 -5.67 -10.82
N ALA A 136 1.30 -5.40 -10.45
CA ALA A 136 2.21 -4.62 -11.29
C ALA A 136 2.69 -5.42 -12.50
#